data_510122636f7b2215793ebb48dc600c27
#
_entry.id   510122636f7b2215793ebb48dc600c27
#
_cell.length_a   1.000
_cell.length_b   1.000
_cell.length_c   1.000
_cell.angle_alpha   90.00
_cell.angle_beta   90.00
_cell.angle_gamma   90.00
#
_symmetry.space_group_name_H-M   'P 1'
#
loop_
_entity.id
_entity.type
_entity.pdbx_description
1 polymer ?
#
loop_
_entity_poly.entity_id
_entity_poly.type
_entity_poly.pdbx_seq_one_letter_code
_entity_poly.pdbx_strand_id
1 'polypeptide(L)' 'MYVLTLTPGESAFVRCTLCENLNLMVTNEKESDVKLQFNTKDDQLDAECVKCKGHYVWTPGSVAIVKPTEHSN' A
#
# COMPACT_ATOMS: atom_id res chain seq x y z
N MET A 1 -2.26 -17.94 -2.63
CA MET A 1 -2.85 -16.60 -2.60
C MET A 1 -2.20 -15.78 -1.49
N TYR A 2 -1.89 -14.52 -1.80
CA TYR A 2 -1.29 -13.61 -0.84
C TYR A 2 -2.33 -12.58 -0.43
N VAL A 3 -2.56 -12.42 0.88
CA VAL A 3 -3.59 -11.54 1.39
C VAL A 3 -2.98 -10.53 2.35
N LEU A 4 -3.29 -9.24 2.12
CA LEU A 4 -2.94 -8.17 3.04
C LEU A 4 -4.22 -7.73 3.74
N THR A 5 -4.18 -7.65 5.06
CA THR A 5 -5.33 -7.22 5.85
C THR A 5 -5.09 -5.82 6.38
N LEU A 6 -6.02 -4.92 6.11
CA LEU A 6 -6.01 -3.56 6.65
C LEU A 6 -7.08 -3.46 7.72
N THR A 7 -6.67 -3.17 8.94
CA THR A 7 -7.63 -2.88 10.01
C THR A 7 -8.14 -1.45 9.84
N PRO A 8 -9.23 -1.08 10.54
CA PRO A 8 -9.80 0.26 10.35
C PRO A 8 -8.77 1.37 10.55
N GLY A 9 -8.71 2.28 9.58
CA GLY A 9 -7.80 3.41 9.60
C GLY A 9 -6.44 3.16 9.01
N GLU A 10 -6.08 1.90 8.77
CA GLU A 10 -4.77 1.59 8.20
C GLU A 10 -4.71 1.92 6.71
N SER A 11 -3.52 2.29 6.26
CA SER A 11 -3.28 2.63 4.85
C SER A 11 -2.18 1.75 4.30
N ALA A 12 -2.31 1.41 3.01
CA ALA A 12 -1.30 0.67 2.28
C ALA A 12 -0.56 1.62 1.36
N PHE A 13 0.76 1.55 1.38
CA PHE A 13 1.63 2.40 0.56
C PHE A 13 2.55 1.55 -0.28
N VAL A 14 2.91 2.07 -1.45
CA VAL A 14 3.88 1.44 -2.34
C VAL A 14 5.01 2.42 -2.58
N ARG A 15 6.25 1.95 -2.41
CA ARG A 15 7.42 2.80 -2.60
C ARG A 15 7.82 2.86 -4.07
N CYS A 16 7.99 4.07 -4.59
CA CYS A 16 8.52 4.26 -5.93
C CYS A 16 9.97 3.80 -5.97
N THR A 17 10.32 2.97 -6.96
CA THR A 17 11.69 2.47 -7.10
C THR A 17 12.61 3.51 -7.74
N LEU A 18 12.05 4.61 -8.22
CA LEU A 18 12.82 5.66 -8.90
C LEU A 18 13.21 6.79 -7.97
N CYS A 19 12.29 7.23 -7.11
CA CYS A 19 12.55 8.36 -6.20
C CYS A 19 12.28 8.04 -4.74
N GLU A 20 11.86 6.81 -4.44
CA GLU A 20 11.59 6.29 -3.09
C GLU A 20 10.42 6.95 -2.38
N ASN A 21 9.62 7.73 -3.09
CA ASN A 21 8.41 8.28 -2.50
C ASN A 21 7.42 7.18 -2.13
N LEU A 22 6.78 7.31 -0.98
CA LEU A 22 5.71 6.37 -0.59
C LEU A 22 4.40 6.86 -1.16
N ASN A 23 3.87 6.07 -2.10
CA ASN A 23 2.62 6.41 -2.76
C ASN A 23 1.46 5.68 -2.10
N LEU A 24 0.43 6.44 -1.73
CA LEU A 24 -0.76 5.87 -1.11
C LEU A 24 -1.51 5.00 -2.12
N MET A 25 -1.80 3.77 -1.74
CA MET A 25 -2.60 2.87 -2.56
C MET A 25 -4.07 2.90 -2.13
N VAL A 26 -4.31 2.64 -0.85
CA VAL A 26 -5.67 2.60 -0.32
C VAL A 26 -5.62 2.82 1.19
N THR A 27 -6.68 3.44 1.71
CA THR A 27 -6.90 3.58 3.15
C THR A 27 -8.19 2.85 3.51
N ASN A 28 -8.16 2.08 4.58
CA ASN A 28 -9.38 1.43 5.07
C ASN A 28 -10.20 2.42 5.88
N GLU A 29 -11.23 2.96 5.25
CA GLU A 29 -12.13 3.91 5.90
C GLU A 29 -13.36 3.24 6.50
N LYS A 30 -13.40 1.91 6.49
CA LYS A 30 -14.51 1.17 7.06
C LYS A 30 -14.25 0.84 8.52
N GLU A 31 -15.29 0.37 9.20
CA GLU A 31 -15.18 -0.01 10.62
C GLU A 31 -14.76 -1.46 10.79
N SER A 32 -14.57 -2.19 9.70
CA SER A 32 -14.16 -3.58 9.72
C SER A 32 -12.92 -3.76 8.85
N ASP A 33 -12.28 -4.91 9.01
CA ASP A 33 -11.07 -5.22 8.25
C ASP A 33 -11.37 -5.31 6.74
N VAL A 34 -10.42 -4.83 5.95
CA VAL A 34 -10.47 -4.95 4.48
C VAL A 34 -9.30 -5.84 4.07
N LYS A 35 -9.56 -6.76 3.16
CA LYS A 35 -8.55 -7.68 2.67
C LYS A 35 -8.23 -7.38 1.21
N LEU A 36 -6.93 -7.25 0.93
CA LEU A 36 -6.43 -7.08 -0.43
C LEU A 36 -5.85 -8.42 -0.86
N GLN A 37 -6.37 -8.98 -1.94
CA GLN A 37 -6.00 -10.32 -2.38
C GLN A 37 -5.16 -10.25 -3.65
N PHE A 38 -4.07 -11.02 -3.66
CA PHE A 38 -3.17 -11.13 -4.80
C PHE A 38 -2.87 -12.59 -5.04
N ASN A 39 -2.47 -12.94 -6.26
CA ASN A 39 -2.11 -14.32 -6.55
C ASN A 39 -0.90 -14.76 -5.76
N THR A 40 0.13 -13.92 -5.70
CA THR A 40 1.35 -14.21 -4.96
C THR A 40 1.97 -12.89 -4.51
N LYS A 41 2.84 -12.97 -3.51
CA LYS A 41 3.55 -11.79 -3.01
C LYS A 41 4.55 -11.24 -4.02
N ASP A 42 4.87 -12.01 -5.06
CA ASP A 42 5.90 -11.65 -6.04
C ASP A 42 5.32 -11.17 -7.37
N ASP A 43 4.00 -11.01 -7.47
CA ASP A 43 3.38 -10.45 -8.68
C ASP A 43 3.98 -9.09 -8.98
N GLN A 44 4.30 -8.86 -10.27
CA GLN A 44 4.85 -7.58 -10.70
C GLN A 44 3.72 -6.70 -11.22
N LEU A 45 3.48 -5.60 -10.55
CA LEU A 45 2.38 -4.70 -10.86
C LEU A 45 2.95 -3.31 -11.17
N ASP A 46 2.32 -2.64 -12.13
CA ASP A 46 2.74 -1.33 -12.61
C ASP A 46 2.06 -0.22 -11.84
N ALA A 47 2.77 0.87 -11.64
CA ALA A 47 2.18 2.07 -11.03
C ALA A 47 2.93 3.31 -11.48
N GLU A 48 2.26 4.45 -11.37
CA GLU A 48 2.87 5.76 -11.64
C GLU A 48 3.06 6.50 -10.32
N CYS A 49 4.25 7.02 -10.11
CA CYS A 49 4.55 7.78 -8.90
C CYS A 49 3.91 9.16 -8.98
N VAL A 50 3.23 9.56 -7.89
CA VAL A 50 2.58 10.88 -7.86
C VAL A 50 3.61 12.01 -7.77
N LYS A 51 4.81 11.71 -7.30
CA LYS A 51 5.84 12.72 -7.11
C LYS A 51 6.72 12.92 -8.35
N CYS A 52 7.33 11.85 -8.84
CA CYS A 52 8.27 11.97 -9.97
C CYS A 52 7.62 11.65 -11.31
N LYS A 53 6.38 11.17 -11.31
CA LYS A 53 5.60 10.83 -12.53
C LYS A 53 6.20 9.68 -13.32
N GLY A 54 7.23 9.02 -12.80
CA GLY A 54 7.80 7.85 -13.44
C GLY A 54 6.98 6.60 -13.18
N HIS A 55 7.05 5.65 -14.11
CA HIS A 55 6.41 4.35 -13.93
C HIS A 55 7.38 3.40 -13.24
N TYR A 56 6.87 2.65 -12.30
CA TYR A 56 7.68 1.68 -11.57
C TYR A 56 6.88 0.40 -11.34
N VAL A 57 7.61 -0.67 -11.06
CA VAL A 57 7.00 -1.97 -10.78
C VAL A 57 7.08 -2.22 -9.28
N TRP A 58 6.00 -2.71 -8.69
CA TRP A 58 5.95 -3.06 -7.28
C TRP A 58 5.39 -4.47 -7.11
N THR A 59 5.61 -5.04 -5.96
CA THR A 59 5.08 -6.37 -5.63
C THR A 59 4.22 -6.29 -4.38
N PRO A 60 3.19 -7.15 -4.25
CA PRO A 60 2.37 -7.16 -3.04
C PRO A 60 3.20 -7.36 -1.77
N GLY A 61 4.29 -8.14 -1.86
CA GLY A 61 5.16 -8.36 -0.71
C GLY A 61 5.92 -7.12 -0.25
N SER A 62 5.99 -6.07 -1.10
CA SER A 62 6.69 -4.84 -0.76
C SER A 62 5.76 -3.75 -0.23
N VAL A 63 4.47 -4.02 -0.13
CA VAL A 63 3.51 -3.04 0.35
C VAL A 63 3.75 -2.74 1.82
N ALA A 64 3.78 -1.46 2.17
CA ALA A 64 3.95 -1.01 3.54
C ALA A 64 2.59 -0.66 4.12
N ILE A 65 2.28 -1.18 5.28
CA ILE A 65 1.02 -0.89 5.96
C ILE A 65 1.31 0.04 7.13
N VAL A 66 0.66 1.19 7.13
CA VAL A 66 0.87 2.23 8.14
C VAL A 66 -0.40 2.39 8.95
N LYS A 67 -0.26 2.35 10.26
CA LYS A 67 -1.40 2.54 11.16
C LYS A 67 -1.75 4.01 11.27
N PRO A 68 -3.01 4.31 11.59
CA PRO A 68 -3.40 5.70 11.77
C PRO A 68 -2.64 6.32 12.92
N THR A 69 -2.27 7.60 12.76
CA THR A 69 -1.62 8.33 13.83
C THR A 69 -2.69 8.72 14.85
N GLU A 70 -2.53 8.25 16.07
CA GLU A 70 -3.41 8.64 17.13
C GLU A 70 -2.83 9.84 17.86
N HIS A 71 -3.61 10.90 17.91
CA HIS A 71 -3.24 12.06 18.70
C HIS A 71 -3.82 11.86 20.08
N SER A 72 -2.98 11.47 21.01
CA SER A 72 -3.39 11.45 22.38
C SER A 72 -3.22 12.86 22.93
N ASN A 73 -4.28 13.39 23.37
CA ASN A 73 -4.27 14.73 23.97
C ASN A 73 -4.41 14.60 25.45
#